data_3b56d3bd7d88fabb4cdf145bc235d33d
#
_entry.id   3b56d3bd7d88fabb4cdf145bc235d33d
#
_cell.length_a   1.000
_cell.length_b   1.000
_cell.length_c   1.000
_cell.angle_alpha   90.00
_cell.angle_beta   90.00
_cell.angle_gamma   90.00
#
_symmetry.space_group_name_H-M   'P 1'
#
loop_
_entity.id
_entity.type
_entity.pdbx_description
1 polymer ?
#
loop_
_entity_poly.entity_id
_entity_poly.type
_entity_poly.pdbx_seq_one_letter_code
_entity_poly.pdbx_strand_id
1 'polypeptide(L)'
;MKILAISDPHGDYSKMKKIIEKAGDFDLAVVVGDITNFGPDEKVDELAEMFDKPVLAIPGNCDQRTILKALENSKAVNLHGKAEQIGKIRFIGLGGSNPTPFNTPFELSEEEIENALEGMVCSAENSGECGTIVLLTHAPPHGARDELPFGHVGSKAIQKFLDRVDLIVCGHIHEAKGTEKIGKTVVVNPGEACKGSCALINIEETANKPIEVEFMEV
;
A
#
# COMPACT_ATOMS: atom_id res chain seq x y z
N MET A 1 9.40 -13.94 -3.55
CA MET A 1 8.30 -13.21 -4.21
C MET A 1 8.76 -11.81 -4.54
N LYS A 2 8.58 -11.38 -5.77
CA LYS A 2 8.95 -10.07 -6.29
C LYS A 2 7.69 -9.23 -6.50
N ILE A 3 7.57 -8.10 -5.82
CA ILE A 3 6.36 -7.28 -5.75
C ILE A 3 6.62 -5.93 -6.39
N LEU A 4 5.80 -5.53 -7.36
CA LEU A 4 5.77 -4.16 -7.88
C LEU A 4 4.84 -3.32 -7.01
N ALA A 5 5.41 -2.38 -6.25
CA ALA A 5 4.67 -1.46 -5.39
C ALA A 5 4.44 -0.11 -6.08
N ILE A 6 3.18 0.31 -6.10
CA ILE A 6 2.69 1.52 -6.76
C ILE A 6 1.79 2.27 -5.78
N SER A 7 1.92 3.58 -5.75
CA SER A 7 1.07 4.49 -4.98
C SER A 7 0.75 5.75 -5.78
N ASP A 8 -0.33 6.40 -5.43
CA ASP A 8 -0.66 7.76 -5.89
C ASP A 8 -0.65 7.94 -7.43
N PRO A 9 -1.32 7.06 -8.20
CA PRO A 9 -1.49 7.28 -9.63
C PRO A 9 -2.49 8.41 -9.95
N HIS A 10 -3.37 8.79 -9.02
CA HIS A 10 -4.30 9.93 -9.14
C HIS A 10 -5.07 9.99 -10.47
N GLY A 11 -5.44 8.83 -11.03
CA GLY A 11 -6.15 8.74 -12.31
C GLY A 11 -5.32 9.07 -13.55
N ASP A 12 -4.04 9.43 -13.40
CA ASP A 12 -3.08 9.58 -14.50
C ASP A 12 -2.21 8.33 -14.64
N TYR A 13 -2.56 7.48 -15.59
CA TYR A 13 -1.86 6.22 -15.86
C TYR A 13 -0.88 6.31 -17.04
N SER A 14 -0.58 7.52 -17.52
CA SER A 14 0.30 7.76 -18.68
C SER A 14 1.70 7.16 -18.52
N LYS A 15 2.17 7.00 -17.28
CA LYS A 15 3.47 6.41 -16.93
C LYS A 15 3.41 4.91 -16.66
N MET A 16 2.21 4.34 -16.39
CA MET A 16 2.07 2.97 -15.91
C MET A 16 2.68 1.93 -16.83
N LYS A 17 2.48 2.05 -18.15
CA LYS A 17 3.09 1.13 -19.11
C LYS A 17 4.61 1.10 -19.00
N LYS A 18 5.26 2.27 -18.88
CA LYS A 18 6.71 2.36 -18.72
C LYS A 18 7.18 1.81 -17.37
N ILE A 19 6.40 2.04 -16.31
CA ILE A 19 6.67 1.46 -14.97
C ILE A 19 6.70 -0.07 -15.08
N ILE A 20 5.66 -0.68 -15.65
CA ILE A 20 5.51 -2.13 -15.80
C ILE A 20 6.65 -2.70 -16.68
N GLU A 21 6.95 -2.06 -17.81
CA GLU A 21 8.03 -2.47 -18.70
C GLU A 21 9.40 -2.41 -17.99
N LYS A 22 9.66 -1.35 -17.21
CA LYS A 22 10.91 -1.19 -16.47
C LYS A 22 11.03 -2.15 -15.30
N ALA A 23 9.95 -2.47 -14.61
CA ALA A 23 9.92 -3.45 -13.54
C ALA A 23 10.30 -4.86 -14.04
N GLY A 24 10.02 -5.15 -15.31
CA GLY A 24 10.30 -6.45 -15.92
C GLY A 24 9.45 -7.55 -15.31
N ASP A 25 10.07 -8.66 -14.89
CA ASP A 25 9.33 -9.77 -14.31
C ASP A 25 9.11 -9.55 -12.79
N PHE A 26 7.85 -9.63 -12.38
CA PHE A 26 7.40 -9.61 -10.99
C PHE A 26 6.23 -10.59 -10.81
N ASP A 27 5.98 -11.01 -9.58
CA ASP A 27 4.97 -12.03 -9.26
C ASP A 27 3.60 -11.40 -8.98
N LEU A 28 3.60 -10.21 -8.38
CA LEU A 28 2.43 -9.51 -7.84
C LEU A 28 2.60 -7.99 -7.94
N ALA A 29 1.54 -7.26 -8.26
CA ALA A 29 1.50 -5.82 -8.08
C ALA A 29 0.67 -5.46 -6.84
N VAL A 30 1.10 -4.42 -6.10
CA VAL A 30 0.32 -3.81 -5.03
C VAL A 30 0.08 -2.35 -5.35
N VAL A 31 -1.17 -1.90 -5.23
CA VAL A 31 -1.57 -0.50 -5.43
C VAL A 31 -2.08 0.05 -4.11
N VAL A 32 -1.33 0.98 -3.52
CA VAL A 32 -1.57 1.46 -2.16
C VAL A 32 -2.19 2.86 -2.13
N GLY A 33 -3.32 2.99 -2.81
CA GLY A 33 -4.22 4.13 -2.68
C GLY A 33 -4.07 5.24 -3.70
N ASP A 34 -5.00 6.18 -3.60
CA ASP A 34 -5.20 7.30 -4.51
C ASP A 34 -5.20 6.88 -5.99
N ILE A 35 -5.98 5.80 -6.23
CA ILE A 35 -6.18 5.22 -7.57
C ILE A 35 -6.75 6.30 -8.49
N THR A 36 -7.71 7.07 -7.98
CA THR A 36 -8.34 8.19 -8.68
C THR A 36 -7.97 9.52 -8.03
N ASN A 37 -8.37 10.62 -8.66
CA ASN A 37 -8.36 11.94 -8.07
C ASN A 37 -9.80 12.43 -7.94
N PHE A 38 -10.47 12.02 -6.85
CA PHE A 38 -11.91 12.27 -6.57
C PHE A 38 -12.86 11.59 -7.58
N GLY A 39 -12.46 10.49 -8.21
CA GLY A 39 -13.18 9.77 -9.25
C GLY A 39 -12.69 10.10 -10.67
N PRO A 40 -13.30 9.54 -11.70
CA PRO A 40 -14.39 8.57 -11.65
C PRO A 40 -13.92 7.14 -11.29
N ASP A 41 -14.82 6.32 -10.72
CA ASP A 41 -14.49 4.97 -10.22
C ASP A 41 -14.12 3.97 -11.34
N GLU A 42 -14.56 4.22 -12.59
CA GLU A 42 -14.22 3.42 -13.77
C GLU A 42 -12.70 3.37 -14.05
N LYS A 43 -11.95 4.30 -13.49
CA LYS A 43 -10.48 4.30 -13.52
C LYS A 43 -9.86 3.07 -12.86
N VAL A 44 -10.58 2.39 -11.97
CA VAL A 44 -10.13 1.13 -11.37
C VAL A 44 -9.93 0.05 -12.43
N ASP A 45 -10.89 -0.11 -13.34
CA ASP A 45 -10.81 -1.11 -14.41
C ASP A 45 -9.68 -0.77 -15.38
N GLU A 46 -9.54 0.52 -15.76
CA GLU A 46 -8.44 1.00 -16.61
C GLU A 46 -7.08 0.62 -16.02
N LEU A 47 -6.89 0.87 -14.71
CA LEU A 47 -5.64 0.53 -14.02
C LEU A 47 -5.43 -0.99 -13.94
N ALA A 48 -6.45 -1.73 -13.51
CA ALA A 48 -6.34 -3.17 -13.31
C ALA A 48 -6.03 -3.93 -14.60
N GLU A 49 -6.60 -3.49 -15.73
CA GLU A 49 -6.37 -4.09 -17.04
C GLU A 49 -4.95 -3.89 -17.59
N MET A 50 -4.18 -2.95 -17.05
CA MET A 50 -2.78 -2.75 -17.44
C MET A 50 -1.86 -3.87 -17.00
N PHE A 51 -2.28 -4.69 -16.03
CA PHE A 51 -1.45 -5.75 -15.46
C PHE A 51 -1.85 -7.13 -15.97
N ASP A 52 -0.85 -7.92 -16.40
CA ASP A 52 -1.00 -9.35 -16.69
C ASP A 52 -0.82 -10.23 -15.44
N LYS A 53 -0.34 -9.65 -14.34
CA LYS A 53 -0.10 -10.30 -13.05
C LYS A 53 -1.22 -9.96 -12.06
N PRO A 54 -1.40 -10.75 -10.99
CA PRO A 54 -2.32 -10.42 -9.92
C PRO A 54 -2.06 -9.02 -9.34
N VAL A 55 -3.12 -8.32 -8.94
CA VAL A 55 -3.06 -7.00 -8.32
C VAL A 55 -3.82 -7.03 -7.01
N LEU A 56 -3.17 -6.65 -5.90
CA LEU A 56 -3.86 -6.30 -4.66
C LEU A 56 -3.98 -4.78 -4.59
N ALA A 57 -5.16 -4.28 -4.31
CA ALA A 57 -5.39 -2.84 -4.27
C ALA A 57 -6.16 -2.41 -3.03
N ILE A 58 -5.81 -1.24 -2.52
CA ILE A 58 -6.56 -0.52 -1.50
C ILE A 58 -6.84 0.90 -2.00
N PRO A 59 -7.94 1.55 -1.60
CA PRO A 59 -8.16 2.96 -1.91
C PRO A 59 -7.26 3.89 -1.09
N GLY A 60 -7.04 5.10 -1.58
CA GLY A 60 -6.45 6.21 -0.83
C GLY A 60 -7.50 7.17 -0.29
N ASN A 61 -7.07 8.30 0.26
CA ASN A 61 -7.98 9.30 0.82
C ASN A 61 -8.68 10.15 -0.27
N CYS A 62 -8.06 10.31 -1.44
CA CYS A 62 -8.69 11.00 -2.58
C CYS A 62 -9.70 10.14 -3.33
N ASP A 63 -9.75 8.85 -3.06
CA ASP A 63 -10.75 7.96 -3.67
C ASP A 63 -12.12 8.11 -3.00
N GLN A 64 -13.19 8.11 -3.81
CA GLN A 64 -14.55 8.07 -3.26
C GLN A 64 -14.82 6.71 -2.62
N ARG A 65 -15.65 6.64 -1.56
CA ARG A 65 -15.99 5.35 -0.93
C ARG A 65 -16.68 4.35 -1.86
N THR A 66 -17.27 4.83 -2.95
CA THR A 66 -17.86 4.01 -4.01
C THR A 66 -16.84 3.17 -4.77
N ILE A 67 -15.56 3.55 -4.72
CA ILE A 67 -14.45 2.81 -5.34
C ILE A 67 -14.32 1.38 -4.82
N LEU A 68 -14.77 1.11 -3.59
CA LEU A 68 -14.76 -0.24 -3.03
C LEU A 68 -15.57 -1.21 -3.88
N LYS A 69 -16.72 -0.74 -4.38
CA LYS A 69 -17.56 -1.55 -5.28
C LYS A 69 -16.93 -1.71 -6.66
N ALA A 70 -16.25 -0.68 -7.16
CA ALA A 70 -15.51 -0.79 -8.42
C ALA A 70 -14.36 -1.80 -8.30
N LEU A 71 -13.58 -1.75 -7.22
CA LEU A 71 -12.54 -2.74 -6.93
C LEU A 71 -13.10 -4.16 -6.81
N GLU A 72 -14.25 -4.37 -6.17
CA GLU A 72 -14.88 -5.70 -6.06
C GLU A 72 -15.36 -6.26 -7.39
N ASN A 73 -15.69 -5.41 -8.35
CA ASN A 73 -16.12 -5.82 -9.69
C ASN A 73 -14.98 -5.88 -10.70
N SER A 74 -13.79 -5.41 -10.34
CA SER A 74 -12.62 -5.39 -11.21
C SER A 74 -11.82 -6.69 -11.13
N LYS A 75 -10.79 -6.78 -11.93
CA LYS A 75 -9.81 -7.88 -11.92
C LYS A 75 -8.80 -7.74 -10.76
N ALA A 76 -8.71 -6.58 -10.11
CA ALA A 76 -7.88 -6.40 -8.92
C ALA A 76 -8.58 -6.96 -7.67
N VAL A 77 -7.80 -7.50 -6.74
CA VAL A 77 -8.31 -7.93 -5.44
C VAL A 77 -8.43 -6.73 -4.51
N ASN A 78 -9.66 -6.38 -4.13
CA ASN A 78 -9.91 -5.36 -3.11
C ASN A 78 -9.46 -5.88 -1.74
N LEU A 79 -8.36 -5.33 -1.23
CA LEU A 79 -7.80 -5.73 0.06
C LEU A 79 -8.24 -4.81 1.23
N HIS A 80 -9.01 -3.76 0.99
CA HIS A 80 -9.46 -2.85 2.06
C HIS A 80 -10.27 -3.59 3.14
N GLY A 81 -9.78 -3.57 4.39
CA GLY A 81 -10.39 -4.27 5.52
C GLY A 81 -10.32 -5.80 5.42
N LYS A 82 -9.40 -6.33 4.63
CA LYS A 82 -9.24 -7.77 4.36
C LYS A 82 -7.79 -8.22 4.51
N ALA A 83 -7.62 -9.53 4.60
CA ALA A 83 -6.32 -10.19 4.57
C ALA A 83 -6.32 -11.31 3.54
N GLU A 84 -5.23 -11.44 2.79
CA GLU A 84 -5.03 -12.45 1.76
C GLU A 84 -3.72 -13.21 2.01
N GLN A 85 -3.72 -14.54 1.82
CA GLN A 85 -2.53 -15.38 1.96
C GLN A 85 -2.03 -15.80 0.59
N ILE A 86 -0.80 -15.41 0.24
CA ILE A 86 -0.13 -15.82 -1.00
C ILE A 86 1.19 -16.49 -0.65
N GLY A 87 1.28 -17.79 -0.84
CA GLY A 87 2.42 -18.59 -0.36
C GLY A 87 2.56 -18.47 1.16
N LYS A 88 3.72 -18.06 1.66
CA LYS A 88 3.98 -17.84 3.08
C LYS A 88 3.83 -16.38 3.52
N ILE A 89 3.33 -15.51 2.65
CA ILE A 89 3.17 -14.09 2.93
C ILE A 89 1.69 -13.79 3.18
N ARG A 90 1.40 -13.14 4.31
CA ARG A 90 0.08 -12.61 4.64
C ARG A 90 0.03 -11.13 4.30
N PHE A 91 -0.78 -10.77 3.34
CA PHE A 91 -1.08 -9.38 3.01
C PHE A 91 -2.31 -8.93 3.79
N ILE A 92 -2.23 -7.78 4.43
CA ILE A 92 -3.32 -7.13 5.17
C ILE A 92 -3.47 -5.74 4.58
N GLY A 93 -4.69 -5.31 4.25
CA GLY A 93 -4.91 -4.01 3.62
C GLY A 93 -5.91 -3.14 4.35
N LEU A 94 -5.59 -1.86 4.48
CA LEU A 94 -6.51 -0.83 4.94
C LEU A 94 -6.29 0.47 4.14
N GLY A 95 -7.26 0.83 3.32
CA GLY A 95 -7.23 2.06 2.53
C GLY A 95 -7.81 3.26 3.27
N GLY A 96 -7.72 4.42 2.64
CA GLY A 96 -8.02 5.71 3.24
C GLY A 96 -6.85 6.26 4.06
N SER A 97 -7.03 7.39 4.70
CA SER A 97 -6.01 7.99 5.58
C SER A 97 -6.59 8.34 6.96
N ASN A 98 -5.71 8.64 7.92
CA ASN A 98 -6.10 9.40 9.11
C ASN A 98 -6.60 10.79 8.71
N PRO A 99 -7.32 11.52 9.59
CA PRO A 99 -7.89 12.81 9.25
C PRO A 99 -6.83 13.81 8.77
N THR A 100 -7.13 14.48 7.67
CA THR A 100 -6.31 15.53 7.07
C THR A 100 -7.00 16.90 7.21
N PRO A 101 -6.29 18.02 7.10
CA PRO A 101 -6.91 19.34 7.09
C PRO A 101 -7.76 19.61 5.83
N PHE A 102 -7.76 18.67 4.87
CA PHE A 102 -8.44 18.83 3.56
C PHE A 102 -9.82 18.20 3.51
N ASN A 103 -10.22 17.40 4.54
CA ASN A 103 -11.49 16.68 4.59
C ASN A 103 -11.75 15.88 3.31
N THR A 104 -10.82 14.99 2.99
CA THR A 104 -10.88 14.15 1.79
C THR A 104 -11.96 13.05 1.93
N PRO A 105 -12.45 12.47 0.81
CA PRO A 105 -13.60 11.56 0.84
C PRO A 105 -13.43 10.31 1.70
N PHE A 106 -12.21 9.78 1.79
CA PHE A 106 -11.95 8.52 2.46
C PHE A 106 -10.99 8.67 3.64
N GLU A 107 -11.40 9.43 4.64
CA GLU A 107 -10.71 9.51 5.93
C GLU A 107 -11.34 8.58 6.96
N LEU A 108 -10.52 8.03 7.84
CA LEU A 108 -10.86 7.18 8.98
C LEU A 108 -10.27 7.80 10.24
N SER A 109 -11.00 7.75 11.35
CA SER A 109 -10.42 8.12 12.64
C SER A 109 -9.30 7.15 13.04
N GLU A 110 -8.40 7.59 13.90
CA GLU A 110 -7.34 6.72 14.43
C GLU A 110 -7.92 5.48 15.13
N GLU A 111 -9.07 5.60 15.81
CA GLU A 111 -9.77 4.49 16.43
C GLU A 111 -10.29 3.47 15.40
N GLU A 112 -10.89 3.95 14.29
CA GLU A 112 -11.34 3.07 13.21
C GLU A 112 -10.17 2.33 12.55
N ILE A 113 -9.04 3.02 12.32
CA ILE A 113 -7.83 2.43 11.78
C ILE A 113 -7.30 1.33 12.71
N GLU A 114 -7.15 1.64 14.00
CA GLU A 114 -6.65 0.69 15.00
C GLU A 114 -7.54 -0.55 15.09
N ASN A 115 -8.85 -0.36 15.25
CA ASN A 115 -9.80 -1.45 15.37
C ASN A 115 -9.85 -2.35 14.12
N ALA A 116 -9.75 -1.75 12.93
CA ALA A 116 -9.73 -2.51 11.68
C ALA A 116 -8.46 -3.35 11.53
N LEU A 117 -7.30 -2.84 11.92
CA LEU A 117 -6.02 -3.54 11.76
C LEU A 117 -5.76 -4.57 12.85
N GLU A 118 -6.13 -4.29 14.12
CA GLU A 118 -5.77 -5.12 15.27
C GLU A 118 -6.22 -6.57 15.11
N GLY A 119 -7.48 -6.79 14.74
CA GLY A 119 -8.01 -8.16 14.57
C GLY A 119 -7.31 -8.94 13.46
N MET A 120 -6.96 -8.29 12.35
CA MET A 120 -6.30 -8.92 11.22
C MET A 120 -4.84 -9.24 11.52
N VAL A 121 -4.11 -8.30 12.16
CA VAL A 121 -2.70 -8.50 12.53
C VAL A 121 -2.58 -9.57 13.61
N CYS A 122 -3.39 -9.54 14.68
CA CYS A 122 -3.42 -10.59 15.69
C CYS A 122 -3.72 -11.97 15.09
N SER A 123 -4.64 -12.05 14.14
CA SER A 123 -4.94 -13.32 13.44
C SER A 123 -3.74 -13.81 12.64
N ALA A 124 -3.01 -12.93 11.96
CA ALA A 124 -1.82 -13.29 11.23
C ALA A 124 -0.68 -13.76 12.14
N GLU A 125 -0.43 -13.06 13.25
CA GLU A 125 0.60 -13.42 14.25
C GLU A 125 0.36 -14.80 14.86
N ASN A 126 -0.91 -15.19 15.05
CA ASN A 126 -1.29 -16.43 15.70
C ASN A 126 -1.52 -17.60 14.73
N SER A 127 -1.49 -17.39 13.43
CA SER A 127 -1.85 -18.42 12.44
C SER A 127 -0.86 -19.58 12.36
N GLY A 128 0.39 -19.42 12.81
CA GLY A 128 1.45 -20.43 12.73
C GLY A 128 1.89 -20.79 11.29
N GLU A 129 1.15 -20.36 10.29
CA GLU A 129 1.38 -20.63 8.86
C GLU A 129 2.02 -19.43 8.14
N CYS A 130 2.04 -18.26 8.78
CA CYS A 130 2.52 -17.04 8.20
C CYS A 130 4.03 -16.88 8.42
N GLY A 131 4.79 -16.74 7.33
CA GLY A 131 6.24 -16.48 7.37
C GLY A 131 6.56 -14.99 7.40
N THR A 132 5.77 -14.16 6.70
CA THR A 132 5.98 -12.71 6.57
C THR A 132 4.63 -12.01 6.57
N ILE A 133 4.48 -10.96 7.35
CA ILE A 133 3.28 -10.11 7.39
C ILE A 133 3.57 -8.80 6.66
N VAL A 134 2.80 -8.55 5.60
CA VAL A 134 2.86 -7.33 4.80
C VAL A 134 1.59 -6.52 5.03
N LEU A 135 1.74 -5.30 5.51
CA LEU A 135 0.65 -4.36 5.70
C LEU A 135 0.64 -3.34 4.56
N LEU A 136 -0.45 -3.26 3.84
CA LEU A 136 -0.71 -2.25 2.82
C LEU A 136 -1.61 -1.18 3.42
N THR A 137 -1.10 0.04 3.58
CA THR A 137 -1.88 1.20 4.03
C THR A 137 -1.63 2.36 3.10
N HIS A 138 -2.64 3.23 2.87
CA HIS A 138 -2.37 4.43 2.09
C HIS A 138 -1.61 5.46 2.94
N ALA A 139 -2.12 5.78 4.13
CA ALA A 139 -1.39 6.64 5.06
C ALA A 139 -0.15 5.92 5.63
N PRO A 140 0.99 6.61 5.80
CA PRO A 140 2.17 6.09 6.48
C PRO A 140 1.95 5.99 8.00
N PRO A 141 2.73 5.15 8.70
CA PRO A 141 2.80 5.19 10.17
C PRO A 141 3.44 6.50 10.65
N HIS A 142 2.94 7.05 11.77
CA HIS A 142 3.54 8.24 12.36
C HIS A 142 5.01 7.97 12.75
N GLY A 143 5.91 8.85 12.34
CA GLY A 143 7.34 8.77 12.59
C GLY A 143 8.13 7.92 11.59
N ALA A 144 7.51 7.46 10.49
CA ALA A 144 8.23 6.76 9.42
C ALA A 144 7.60 7.06 8.04
N ARG A 145 8.39 7.61 7.12
CA ARG A 145 7.97 8.02 5.76
C ARG A 145 6.77 8.98 5.74
N ASP A 146 6.69 9.86 6.72
CA ASP A 146 5.57 10.78 6.94
C ASP A 146 6.02 12.21 7.28
N GLU A 147 7.30 12.51 7.13
CA GLU A 147 7.87 13.81 7.53
C GLU A 147 7.59 14.89 6.49
N LEU A 148 7.01 16.00 6.94
CA LEU A 148 6.85 17.27 6.22
C LEU A 148 7.62 18.37 6.94
N PRO A 149 7.84 19.55 6.35
CA PRO A 149 8.60 20.65 6.98
C PRO A 149 8.09 21.12 8.35
N PHE A 150 6.82 20.79 8.68
CA PHE A 150 6.17 21.13 9.93
C PHE A 150 5.98 19.94 10.89
N GLY A 151 6.55 18.77 10.56
CA GLY A 151 6.56 17.59 11.43
C GLY A 151 5.95 16.34 10.80
N HIS A 152 5.75 15.32 11.62
CA HIS A 152 5.18 14.05 11.24
C HIS A 152 3.65 14.13 11.14
N VAL A 153 3.08 13.59 10.07
CA VAL A 153 1.64 13.66 9.76
C VAL A 153 0.97 12.29 9.58
N GLY A 154 1.73 11.21 9.67
CA GLY A 154 1.24 9.85 9.56
C GLY A 154 0.32 9.42 10.71
N SER A 155 -0.30 8.26 10.55
CA SER A 155 -1.25 7.70 11.52
C SER A 155 -0.57 7.14 12.76
N LYS A 156 -1.03 7.58 13.93
CA LYS A 156 -0.59 7.04 15.24
C LYS A 156 -1.14 5.62 15.48
N ALA A 157 -2.27 5.29 14.89
CA ALA A 157 -2.81 3.94 14.95
C ALA A 157 -1.93 2.98 14.15
N ILE A 158 -1.53 3.34 12.90
CA ILE A 158 -0.65 2.51 12.10
C ILE A 158 0.72 2.36 12.77
N GLN A 159 1.23 3.40 13.44
CA GLN A 159 2.49 3.34 14.21
C GLN A 159 2.53 2.18 15.22
N LYS A 160 1.39 1.80 15.82
CA LYS A 160 1.31 0.70 16.79
C LYS A 160 1.64 -0.68 16.20
N PHE A 161 1.63 -0.80 14.88
CA PHE A 161 1.94 -2.05 14.17
C PHE A 161 3.40 -2.15 13.74
N LEU A 162 4.20 -1.09 13.93
CA LEU A 162 5.66 -1.19 13.85
C LEU A 162 6.15 -2.24 14.85
N ASP A 163 7.17 -3.02 14.48
CA ASP A 163 7.66 -4.23 15.19
C ASP A 163 6.69 -5.42 15.25
N ARG A 164 5.44 -5.28 14.78
CA ARG A 164 4.48 -6.38 14.70
C ARG A 164 4.41 -6.99 13.30
N VAL A 165 4.56 -6.17 12.27
CA VAL A 165 4.60 -6.60 10.86
C VAL A 165 6.01 -6.49 10.30
N ASP A 166 6.29 -7.17 9.18
CA ASP A 166 7.63 -7.20 8.60
C ASP A 166 7.83 -6.12 7.54
N LEU A 167 6.77 -5.78 6.80
CA LEU A 167 6.76 -4.74 5.77
C LEU A 167 5.49 -3.90 5.88
N ILE A 168 5.63 -2.58 5.75
CA ILE A 168 4.52 -1.66 5.48
C ILE A 168 4.80 -1.00 4.12
N VAL A 169 3.85 -1.09 3.19
CA VAL A 169 3.88 -0.30 1.95
C VAL A 169 2.81 0.77 2.06
N CYS A 170 3.21 2.03 1.92
CA CYS A 170 2.34 3.20 2.06
C CYS A 170 2.57 4.20 0.92
N GLY A 171 1.78 5.28 0.87
CA GLY A 171 1.88 6.38 -0.07
C GLY A 171 1.56 7.71 0.61
N HIS A 172 0.61 8.49 0.03
CA HIS A 172 0.00 9.68 0.62
C HIS A 172 0.94 10.87 0.81
N ILE A 173 2.09 10.69 1.45
CA ILE A 173 3.06 11.77 1.67
C ILE A 173 4.11 11.70 0.55
N HIS A 174 3.86 12.44 -0.50
CA HIS A 174 4.62 12.38 -1.74
C HIS A 174 6.10 12.75 -1.55
N GLU A 175 6.37 13.69 -0.65
CA GLU A 175 7.72 14.16 -0.30
C GLU A 175 8.52 13.10 0.46
N ALA A 176 7.83 12.12 1.08
CA ALA A 176 8.45 11.11 1.91
C ALA A 176 8.78 9.80 1.17
N LYS A 177 8.88 9.83 -0.19
CA LYS A 177 9.35 8.68 -0.97
C LYS A 177 10.64 8.11 -0.39
N GLY A 178 10.71 6.79 -0.26
CA GLY A 178 11.90 6.11 0.25
C GLY A 178 11.57 4.89 1.09
N THR A 179 12.60 4.35 1.74
CA THR A 179 12.47 3.26 2.71
C THR A 179 13.07 3.63 4.04
N GLU A 180 12.51 3.08 5.10
CA GLU A 180 12.99 3.25 6.47
C GLU A 180 12.78 1.95 7.25
N LYS A 181 13.70 1.62 8.13
CA LYS A 181 13.59 0.45 8.99
C LYS A 181 13.39 0.86 10.44
N ILE A 182 12.27 0.48 11.02
CA ILE A 182 11.92 0.70 12.42
C ILE A 182 11.77 -0.67 13.11
N GLY A 183 12.70 -0.98 14.00
CA GLY A 183 12.77 -2.31 14.59
C GLY A 183 12.92 -3.42 13.53
N LYS A 184 12.01 -4.38 13.49
CA LYS A 184 11.98 -5.40 12.42
C LYS A 184 11.28 -4.92 11.15
N THR A 185 10.39 -3.91 11.24
CA THR A 185 9.54 -3.47 10.14
C THR A 185 10.30 -2.61 9.13
N VAL A 186 10.18 -2.95 7.86
CA VAL A 186 10.59 -2.09 6.74
C VAL A 186 9.36 -1.29 6.30
N VAL A 187 9.48 0.04 6.24
CA VAL A 187 8.43 0.93 5.71
C VAL A 187 8.87 1.45 4.36
N VAL A 188 8.00 1.32 3.35
CA VAL A 188 8.28 1.71 1.96
C VAL A 188 7.20 2.65 1.45
N ASN A 189 7.60 3.82 1.00
CA ASN A 189 6.77 4.71 0.19
C ASN A 189 7.37 4.74 -1.22
N PRO A 190 6.70 4.15 -2.24
CA PRO A 190 7.24 4.07 -3.61
C PRO A 190 7.25 5.40 -4.35
N GLY A 191 6.58 6.41 -3.82
CA GLY A 191 6.35 7.70 -4.48
C GLY A 191 5.22 7.65 -5.50
N GLU A 192 4.97 8.80 -6.14
CA GLU A 192 3.83 9.01 -7.03
C GLU A 192 4.00 8.30 -8.39
N ALA A 193 3.12 7.36 -8.69
CA ALA A 193 3.13 6.66 -9.96
C ALA A 193 2.75 7.56 -11.15
N CYS A 194 1.92 8.58 -10.94
CA CYS A 194 1.62 9.59 -11.97
C CYS A 194 2.88 10.36 -12.41
N LYS A 195 3.89 10.49 -11.54
CA LYS A 195 5.20 11.04 -11.88
C LYS A 195 6.20 10.01 -12.40
N GLY A 196 5.82 8.73 -12.43
CA GLY A 196 6.65 7.64 -12.92
C GLY A 196 7.46 6.92 -11.84
N SER A 197 7.16 7.15 -10.55
CA SER A 197 7.82 6.49 -9.43
C SER A 197 7.17 5.16 -9.08
N CYS A 198 7.97 4.18 -8.68
CA CYS A 198 7.54 2.90 -8.13
C CYS A 198 8.67 2.24 -7.35
N ALA A 199 8.37 1.14 -6.65
CA ALA A 199 9.38 0.33 -6.00
C ALA A 199 9.21 -1.15 -6.36
N LEU A 200 10.31 -1.85 -6.50
CA LEU A 200 10.35 -3.30 -6.64
C LEU A 200 10.83 -3.88 -5.30
N ILE A 201 10.01 -4.72 -4.70
CA ILE A 201 10.26 -5.29 -3.36
C ILE A 201 10.46 -6.79 -3.50
N ASN A 202 11.61 -7.29 -3.04
CA ASN A 202 11.90 -8.71 -3.02
C ASN A 202 11.77 -9.28 -1.61
N ILE A 203 10.86 -10.22 -1.42
CA ILE A 203 10.63 -10.95 -0.17
C ILE A 203 11.01 -12.41 -0.41
N GLU A 204 12.05 -12.88 0.27
CA GLU A 204 12.37 -14.30 0.25
C GLU A 204 11.52 -15.06 1.29
N GLU A 205 10.91 -16.17 0.88
CA GLU A 205 10.05 -16.99 1.74
C GLU A 205 10.83 -17.80 2.80
N THR A 206 12.14 -17.68 2.83
CA THR A 206 13.02 -18.31 3.82
C THR A 206 13.25 -17.37 5.00
N ALA A 207 13.03 -17.87 6.22
CA ALA A 207 13.17 -17.11 7.44
C ALA A 207 14.53 -16.36 7.54
N ASN A 208 14.47 -15.11 8.00
CA ASN A 208 15.61 -14.23 8.31
C ASN A 208 16.39 -13.63 7.11
N LYS A 209 15.83 -13.59 5.89
CA LYS A 209 16.45 -12.78 4.85
C LYS A 209 15.89 -11.35 4.84
N PRO A 210 16.73 -10.35 4.55
CA PRO A 210 16.30 -8.96 4.49
C PRO A 210 15.30 -8.77 3.33
N ILE A 211 14.30 -7.92 3.55
CA ILE A 211 13.45 -7.39 2.49
C ILE A 211 14.28 -6.39 1.70
N GLU A 212 14.45 -6.65 0.41
CA GLU A 212 15.21 -5.79 -0.50
C GLU A 212 14.24 -4.87 -1.26
N VAL A 213 14.60 -3.60 -1.39
CA VAL A 213 13.77 -2.58 -2.05
C VAL A 213 14.61 -1.83 -3.07
N GLU A 214 14.15 -1.83 -4.31
CA GLU A 214 14.73 -1.06 -5.41
C GLU A 214 13.73 0.00 -5.89
N PHE A 215 14.12 1.27 -5.85
CA PHE A 215 13.29 2.36 -6.37
C PHE A 215 13.56 2.58 -7.86
N MET A 216 12.49 2.81 -8.61
CA MET A 216 12.56 3.07 -10.05
C MET A 216 11.80 4.34 -10.41
N GLU A 217 12.25 5.01 -11.48
CA GLU A 217 11.60 6.19 -12.07
C GLU A 217 11.61 6.10 -13.61
N VAL A 218 10.52 6.53 -14.29
CA VAL A 218 10.37 6.52 -15.75
C VAL A 218 9.94 7.87 -16.30
#